data_9f838ec22900fccd8c95b4a33c13a2ae
#
_entry.id   9f838ec22900fccd8c95b4a33c13a2ae
#
_cell.length_a   1.000
_cell.length_b   1.000
_cell.length_c   1.000
_cell.angle_alpha   90.00
_cell.angle_beta   90.00
_cell.angle_gamma   90.00
#
_symmetry.space_group_name_H-M   'P 1'
#
loop_
_entity.id
_entity.type
_entity.pdbx_description
1 polymer ?
#
loop_
_entity_poly.entity_id
_entity_poly.type
_entity_poly.pdbx_seq_one_letter_code
_entity_poly.pdbx_strand_id
1 'polypeptide(L)'
;MKSNYFASCPRGLEALLVKELEALKIESPNQVDGGVEFSCLIEQMYRTNITSRVATRVMMRIKKGTYETEDDLYQAALEINWFDYFDLSNSIKVSTTGVKCPLKSLDFMTLRIKDAVCDSFRKKMNKRPDVDIRNPDIRIHLYLEKNDYFIYLDLSLIHI
;
A
#
# COMPACT_ATOMS: atom_id res chain seq x y z
N MET A 1 -18.90 -1.13 -1.35
CA MET A 1 -18.15 -0.92 -0.11
C MET A 1 -16.97 0.02 -0.34
N LYS A 2 -16.85 1.04 0.48
CA LYS A 2 -15.76 2.00 0.37
C LYS A 2 -14.50 1.45 1.03
N SER A 3 -13.35 1.69 0.39
CA SER A 3 -12.04 1.38 0.94
C SER A 3 -11.21 2.64 1.10
N ASN A 4 -10.15 2.55 1.87
CA ASN A 4 -9.25 3.66 2.13
C ASN A 4 -8.07 3.62 1.15
N TYR A 5 -7.76 4.77 0.57
CA TYR A 5 -6.70 4.92 -0.42
C TYR A 5 -5.80 6.08 -0.08
N PHE A 6 -4.61 6.04 -0.63
CA PHE A 6 -3.67 7.15 -0.60
C PHE A 6 -3.15 7.40 -2.01
N ALA A 7 -3.30 8.63 -2.49
CA ALA A 7 -2.74 9.05 -3.77
C ALA A 7 -1.53 9.94 -3.49
N SER A 8 -0.34 9.52 -3.94
CA SER A 8 0.87 10.31 -3.80
C SER A 8 0.97 11.32 -4.92
N CYS A 9 1.61 12.46 -4.66
CA CYS A 9 1.87 13.48 -5.65
C CYS A 9 3.14 14.25 -5.28
N PRO A 10 3.72 15.03 -6.22
CA PRO A 10 4.83 15.91 -5.87
C PRO A 10 4.41 16.93 -4.81
N ARG A 11 5.32 17.22 -3.89
CA ARG A 11 5.06 18.20 -2.84
C ARG A 11 4.73 19.55 -3.44
N GLY A 12 3.72 20.20 -2.91
CA GLY A 12 3.20 21.48 -3.40
C GLY A 12 2.00 21.33 -4.33
N LEU A 13 1.69 20.12 -4.79
CA LEU A 13 0.55 19.86 -5.68
C LEU A 13 -0.62 19.16 -4.98
N GLU A 14 -0.56 18.98 -3.67
CA GLU A 14 -1.58 18.28 -2.91
C GLU A 14 -2.97 18.92 -3.06
N ALA A 15 -3.02 20.26 -3.04
CA ALA A 15 -4.30 20.97 -3.19
C ALA A 15 -4.93 20.75 -4.56
N LEU A 16 -4.11 20.64 -5.62
CA LEU A 16 -4.60 20.32 -6.96
C LEU A 16 -5.16 18.92 -7.02
N LEU A 17 -4.51 17.97 -6.36
CA LEU A 17 -4.98 16.59 -6.29
C LEU A 17 -6.32 16.52 -5.55
N VAL A 18 -6.49 17.25 -4.46
CA VAL A 18 -7.77 17.35 -3.74
C VAL A 18 -8.88 17.80 -4.71
N LYS A 19 -8.62 18.83 -5.51
CA LYS A 19 -9.60 19.30 -6.50
C LYS A 19 -9.94 18.25 -7.55
N GLU A 20 -8.96 17.49 -8.02
CA GLU A 20 -9.22 16.40 -8.97
C GLU A 20 -10.12 15.33 -8.34
N LEU A 21 -9.86 14.96 -7.07
CA LEU A 21 -10.66 13.97 -6.38
C LEU A 21 -12.09 14.47 -6.12
N GLU A 22 -12.24 15.72 -5.74
CA GLU A 22 -13.57 16.33 -5.57
C GLU A 22 -14.38 16.36 -6.88
N ALA A 23 -13.69 16.62 -8.01
CA ALA A 23 -14.33 16.59 -9.33
C ALA A 23 -14.84 15.19 -9.69
N LEU A 24 -14.23 14.13 -9.13
CA LEU A 24 -14.68 12.75 -9.28
C LEU A 24 -15.74 12.35 -8.25
N LYS A 25 -16.24 13.33 -7.49
CA LYS A 25 -17.26 13.15 -6.44
C LYS A 25 -16.79 12.28 -5.27
N ILE A 26 -15.50 12.31 -4.99
CA ILE A 26 -14.95 11.68 -3.80
C ILE A 26 -15.15 12.65 -2.62
N GLU A 27 -15.79 12.15 -1.57
CA GLU A 27 -16.14 12.96 -0.41
C GLU A 27 -14.94 13.15 0.53
N SER A 28 -14.78 14.38 1.00
CA SER A 28 -13.83 14.73 2.08
C SER A 28 -12.41 14.19 1.91
N PRO A 29 -11.75 14.40 0.74
CA PRO A 29 -10.35 14.02 0.62
C PRO A 29 -9.50 14.80 1.64
N ASN A 30 -8.59 14.12 2.31
CA ASN A 30 -7.75 14.69 3.36
C ASN A 30 -6.33 14.94 2.85
N GLN A 31 -5.97 16.21 2.73
CA GLN A 31 -4.64 16.60 2.29
C GLN A 31 -3.61 16.33 3.38
N VAL A 32 -2.52 15.64 3.00
CA VAL A 32 -1.37 15.40 3.87
C VAL A 32 -0.09 15.73 3.09
N ASP A 33 1.05 15.71 3.75
CA ASP A 33 2.33 15.95 3.06
C ASP A 33 2.58 14.85 2.03
N GLY A 34 2.76 15.24 0.78
CA GLY A 34 3.08 14.32 -0.31
C GLY A 34 1.90 13.60 -0.92
N GLY A 35 0.67 13.94 -0.54
CA GLY A 35 -0.49 13.30 -1.14
C GLY A 35 -1.82 13.60 -0.49
N VAL A 36 -2.78 12.74 -0.78
CA VAL A 36 -4.16 12.88 -0.27
C VAL A 36 -4.68 11.50 0.15
N GLU A 37 -5.21 11.44 1.36
CA GLU A 37 -5.94 10.27 1.84
C GLU A 37 -7.41 10.43 1.50
N PHE A 38 -8.05 9.36 1.03
CA PHE A 38 -9.47 9.40 0.70
C PHE A 38 -10.10 8.03 0.83
N SER A 39 -11.42 8.02 0.93
CA SER A 39 -12.21 6.79 0.98
C SER A 39 -13.23 6.85 -0.15
N CYS A 40 -13.31 5.79 -0.92
CA CYS A 40 -14.23 5.77 -2.06
C CYS A 40 -14.55 4.35 -2.49
N LEU A 41 -15.48 4.25 -3.45
CA LEU A 41 -15.77 3.00 -4.13
C LEU A 41 -14.62 2.65 -5.08
N ILE A 42 -14.48 1.37 -5.39
CA ILE A 42 -13.40 0.90 -6.26
C ILE A 42 -13.48 1.54 -7.66
N GLU A 43 -14.67 1.80 -8.18
CA GLU A 43 -14.85 2.46 -9.47
C GLU A 43 -14.28 3.87 -9.47
N GLN A 44 -14.47 4.60 -8.38
CA GLN A 44 -13.91 5.94 -8.23
C GLN A 44 -12.39 5.93 -8.17
N MET A 45 -11.83 4.91 -7.51
CA MET A 45 -10.37 4.72 -7.46
C MET A 45 -9.80 4.47 -8.85
N TYR A 46 -10.45 3.62 -9.63
CA TYR A 46 -10.02 3.35 -11.01
C TYR A 46 -10.09 4.59 -11.88
N ARG A 47 -11.12 5.41 -11.73
CA ARG A 47 -11.22 6.69 -12.44
C ARG A 47 -10.08 7.62 -12.04
N THR A 48 -9.73 7.65 -10.75
CA THR A 48 -8.61 8.45 -10.28
C THR A 48 -7.30 8.02 -10.97
N ASN A 49 -7.05 6.72 -11.06
CA ASN A 49 -5.86 6.19 -11.73
C ASN A 49 -5.79 6.60 -13.21
N ILE A 50 -6.91 6.62 -13.89
CA ILE A 50 -6.98 6.89 -15.33
C ILE A 50 -6.93 8.38 -15.62
N THR A 51 -7.61 9.20 -14.81
CA THR A 51 -7.86 10.60 -15.14
C THR A 51 -6.96 11.59 -14.41
N SER A 52 -6.37 11.21 -13.27
CA SER A 52 -5.55 12.15 -12.53
C SER A 52 -4.27 12.49 -13.29
N ARG A 53 -3.98 13.77 -13.38
CA ARG A 53 -2.73 14.30 -13.96
C ARG A 53 -1.68 14.60 -12.89
N VAL A 54 -2.07 14.64 -11.63
CA VAL A 54 -1.24 15.06 -10.51
C VAL A 54 -0.76 13.86 -9.71
N ALA A 55 -1.61 12.83 -9.54
CA ALA A 55 -1.24 11.66 -8.76
C ALA A 55 -0.13 10.85 -9.43
N THR A 56 0.91 10.56 -8.67
CA THR A 56 2.02 9.70 -9.11
C THR A 56 1.66 8.24 -8.95
N ARG A 57 1.06 7.89 -7.81
CA ARG A 57 0.61 6.53 -7.50
C ARG A 57 -0.64 6.59 -6.67
N VAL A 58 -1.50 5.59 -6.84
CA VAL A 58 -2.68 5.38 -6.00
C VAL A 58 -2.50 4.04 -5.29
N MET A 59 -2.51 4.07 -3.97
CA MET A 59 -2.31 2.89 -3.15
C MET A 59 -3.54 2.64 -2.27
N MET A 60 -3.90 1.38 -2.11
CA MET A 60 -4.98 0.98 -1.20
C MET A 60 -4.38 0.61 0.15
N ARG A 61 -4.86 1.25 1.21
CA ARG A 61 -4.46 0.89 2.58
C ARG A 61 -5.24 -0.35 3.02
N ILE A 62 -4.52 -1.45 3.24
CA ILE A 62 -5.15 -2.72 3.60
C ILE A 62 -5.08 -3.02 5.10
N LYS A 63 -4.15 -2.40 5.81
CA LYS A 63 -4.06 -2.55 7.27
C LYS A 63 -3.31 -1.36 7.88
N LYS A 64 -3.69 -0.98 9.10
CA LYS A 64 -2.96 -0.01 9.90
C LYS A 64 -2.99 -0.44 11.37
N GLY A 65 -2.04 0.03 12.15
CA GLY A 65 -1.99 -0.24 13.57
C GLY A 65 -0.72 0.32 14.20
N THR A 66 -0.42 -0.18 15.39
CA THR A 66 0.79 0.20 16.12
C THR A 66 1.69 -1.02 16.28
N TYR A 67 2.98 -0.78 16.50
CA TYR A 67 3.97 -1.83 16.70
C TYR A 67 5.02 -1.37 17.71
N GLU A 68 5.65 -2.32 18.37
CA GLU A 68 6.79 -2.06 19.25
C GLU A 68 8.06 -2.74 18.71
N THR A 69 7.91 -3.92 18.10
CA THR A 69 9.00 -4.72 17.58
C THR A 69 8.81 -5.07 16.12
N GLU A 70 9.89 -5.54 15.50
CA GLU A 70 9.84 -6.03 14.12
C GLU A 70 8.94 -7.26 13.99
N ASP A 71 8.87 -8.09 15.03
CA ASP A 71 8.00 -9.26 15.05
C ASP A 71 6.51 -8.87 15.02
N ASP A 72 6.15 -7.77 15.67
CA ASP A 72 4.78 -7.24 15.63
C ASP A 72 4.37 -6.93 14.20
N LEU A 73 5.27 -6.38 13.40
CA LEU A 73 5.02 -6.07 11.99
C LEU A 73 4.92 -7.34 11.16
N TYR A 74 5.78 -8.33 11.44
CA TYR A 74 5.70 -9.63 10.78
C TYR A 74 4.34 -10.29 11.02
N GLN A 75 3.90 -10.34 12.27
CA GLN A 75 2.60 -10.93 12.64
C GLN A 75 1.44 -10.17 11.99
N ALA A 76 1.51 -8.85 11.98
CA ALA A 76 0.47 -8.03 11.35
C ALA A 76 0.33 -8.35 9.86
N ALA A 77 1.44 -8.50 9.15
CA ALA A 77 1.44 -8.86 7.73
C ALA A 77 0.99 -10.31 7.52
N LEU A 78 1.38 -11.22 8.39
CA LEU A 78 1.02 -12.63 8.31
C LEU A 78 -0.50 -12.84 8.44
N GLU A 79 -1.17 -12.01 9.25
CA GLU A 79 -2.61 -12.09 9.47
C GLU A 79 -3.46 -11.59 8.32
N ILE A 80 -2.88 -10.85 7.38
CA ILE A 80 -3.61 -10.34 6.22
C ILE A 80 -3.93 -11.50 5.28
N ASN A 81 -5.16 -11.52 4.78
CA ASN A 81 -5.58 -12.52 3.80
C ASN A 81 -5.19 -12.04 2.39
N TRP A 82 -3.95 -12.27 2.03
CA TRP A 82 -3.38 -11.78 0.76
C TRP A 82 -4.07 -12.35 -0.47
N PHE A 83 -4.72 -13.54 -0.32
CA PHE A 83 -5.43 -14.18 -1.43
C PHE A 83 -6.63 -13.37 -1.91
N ASP A 84 -7.14 -12.46 -1.09
CA ASP A 84 -8.25 -11.58 -1.47
C ASP A 84 -7.79 -10.51 -2.47
N TYR A 85 -6.47 -10.28 -2.58
CA TYR A 85 -5.91 -9.21 -3.39
C TYR A 85 -5.18 -9.70 -4.63
N PHE A 86 -4.47 -10.82 -4.56
CA PHE A 86 -3.73 -11.39 -5.67
C PHE A 86 -3.50 -12.88 -5.46
N ASP A 87 -3.00 -13.58 -6.46
CA ASP A 87 -2.77 -15.02 -6.40
C ASP A 87 -1.30 -15.38 -6.66
N LEU A 88 -1.01 -16.70 -6.64
CA LEU A 88 0.35 -17.21 -6.79
C LEU A 88 0.97 -16.95 -8.17
N SER A 89 0.16 -16.64 -9.19
CA SER A 89 0.67 -16.32 -10.51
C SER A 89 1.28 -14.93 -10.58
N ASN A 90 0.98 -14.07 -9.60
CA ASN A 90 1.50 -12.71 -9.54
C ASN A 90 2.84 -12.70 -8.82
N SER A 91 3.81 -11.99 -9.38
CA SER A 91 5.06 -11.71 -8.70
C SER A 91 4.90 -10.50 -7.79
N ILE A 92 5.68 -10.45 -6.71
CA ILE A 92 5.57 -9.38 -5.71
C ILE A 92 6.89 -8.65 -5.51
N LYS A 93 6.78 -7.42 -5.06
CA LYS A 93 7.89 -6.65 -4.51
C LYS A 93 7.41 -5.95 -3.25
N VAL A 94 8.20 -6.02 -2.18
CA VAL A 94 7.93 -5.30 -0.93
C VAL A 94 8.91 -4.15 -0.81
N SER A 95 8.44 -2.99 -0.37
CA SER A 95 9.28 -1.85 -0.06
C SER A 95 8.85 -1.25 1.28
N THR A 96 9.78 -0.58 1.95
CA THR A 96 9.54 0.03 3.26
C THR A 96 10.08 1.45 3.29
N THR A 97 9.28 2.38 3.81
CA THR A 97 9.75 3.71 4.16
C THR A 97 9.39 3.99 5.61
N GLY A 98 10.23 4.76 6.28
CA GLY A 98 10.02 5.10 7.67
C GLY A 98 10.39 6.53 7.98
N VAL A 99 9.59 7.17 8.84
CA VAL A 99 9.84 8.51 9.34
C VAL A 99 9.86 8.45 10.87
N LYS A 100 11.01 8.79 11.45
CA LYS A 100 11.19 8.77 12.92
C LYS A 100 10.79 7.44 13.56
N CYS A 101 10.98 6.33 12.84
CA CYS A 101 10.65 5.02 13.36
C CYS A 101 11.79 4.45 14.20
N PRO A 102 11.49 3.58 15.20
CA PRO A 102 12.51 3.03 16.09
C PRO A 102 13.34 1.91 15.46
N LEU A 103 13.01 1.44 14.27
CA LEU A 103 13.71 0.32 13.65
C LEU A 103 15.10 0.72 13.13
N LYS A 104 16.06 -0.16 13.31
CA LYS A 104 17.45 0.06 12.90
C LYS A 104 17.66 -0.15 11.41
N SER A 105 16.92 -1.07 10.79
CA SER A 105 17.09 -1.43 9.39
C SER A 105 15.74 -1.60 8.69
N LEU A 106 15.47 -0.72 7.74
CA LEU A 106 14.28 -0.82 6.90
C LEU A 106 14.43 -1.96 5.89
N ASP A 107 15.65 -2.23 5.43
CA ASP A 107 15.90 -3.34 4.51
C ASP A 107 15.60 -4.68 5.16
N PHE A 108 15.98 -4.85 6.41
CA PHE A 108 15.64 -6.04 7.17
C PHE A 108 14.12 -6.19 7.32
N MET A 109 13.44 -5.08 7.59
CA MET A 109 11.99 -5.10 7.73
C MET A 109 11.30 -5.45 6.41
N THR A 110 11.83 -4.95 5.30
CA THR A 110 11.33 -5.31 3.97
C THR A 110 11.38 -6.82 3.75
N LEU A 111 12.50 -7.45 4.10
CA LEU A 111 12.65 -8.91 4.00
C LEU A 111 11.68 -9.64 4.93
N ARG A 112 11.47 -9.14 6.13
CA ARG A 112 10.53 -9.75 7.09
C ARG A 112 9.09 -9.68 6.60
N ILE A 113 8.68 -8.56 6.00
CA ILE A 113 7.33 -8.44 5.44
C ILE A 113 7.18 -9.35 4.23
N LYS A 114 8.18 -9.41 3.36
CA LYS A 114 8.18 -10.36 2.24
C LYS A 114 8.00 -11.80 2.75
N ASP A 115 8.73 -12.17 3.78
CA ASP A 115 8.63 -13.51 4.37
C ASP A 115 7.22 -13.76 4.94
N ALA A 116 6.62 -12.76 5.57
CA ALA A 116 5.26 -12.87 6.10
C ALA A 116 4.23 -13.14 4.99
N VAL A 117 4.35 -12.44 3.88
CA VAL A 117 3.47 -12.65 2.71
C VAL A 117 3.67 -14.06 2.17
N CYS A 118 4.91 -14.47 1.97
CA CYS A 118 5.24 -15.80 1.46
C CYS A 118 4.76 -16.91 2.41
N ASP A 119 4.96 -16.72 3.71
CA ASP A 119 4.53 -17.69 4.72
C ASP A 119 3.00 -17.81 4.78
N SER A 120 2.31 -16.71 4.60
CA SER A 120 0.84 -16.70 4.53
C SER A 120 0.34 -17.58 3.35
N PHE A 121 0.96 -17.46 2.18
CA PHE A 121 0.63 -18.32 1.03
C PHE A 121 1.00 -19.77 1.27
N ARG A 122 2.17 -20.03 1.87
CA ARG A 122 2.60 -21.41 2.16
C ARG A 122 1.65 -22.13 3.09
N LYS A 123 1.13 -21.45 4.10
CA LYS A 123 0.19 -22.04 5.05
C LYS A 123 -1.10 -22.52 4.38
N LYS A 124 -1.57 -21.77 3.37
CA LYS A 124 -2.84 -22.12 2.71
C LYS A 124 -2.66 -22.96 1.45
N MET A 125 -1.63 -22.69 0.66
CA MET A 125 -1.48 -23.27 -0.68
C MET A 125 -0.23 -24.14 -0.84
N ASN A 126 0.59 -24.22 0.21
CA ASN A 126 1.85 -24.95 0.24
C ASN A 126 2.85 -24.46 -0.83
N LYS A 127 2.68 -23.25 -1.33
CA LYS A 127 3.53 -22.58 -2.31
C LYS A 127 3.62 -21.10 -1.98
N ARG A 128 4.60 -20.42 -2.52
CA ARG A 128 4.77 -18.98 -2.35
C ARG A 128 4.78 -18.26 -3.69
N PRO A 129 4.41 -16.97 -3.74
CA PRO A 129 4.56 -16.17 -4.95
C PRO A 129 6.05 -15.90 -5.24
N ASP A 130 6.35 -15.65 -6.50
CA ASP A 130 7.69 -15.25 -6.91
C ASP A 130 7.96 -13.80 -6.54
N VAL A 131 9.21 -13.50 -6.24
CA VAL A 131 9.65 -12.13 -5.95
C VAL A 131 10.37 -11.59 -7.18
N ASP A 132 9.93 -10.44 -7.69
CA ASP A 132 10.54 -9.77 -8.83
C ASP A 132 10.75 -8.29 -8.49
N ILE A 133 12.01 -7.89 -8.35
CA ILE A 133 12.36 -6.52 -7.96
C ILE A 133 12.23 -5.55 -9.12
N ARG A 134 12.39 -6.00 -10.35
CA ARG A 134 12.40 -5.14 -11.54
C ARG A 134 11.02 -4.91 -12.14
N ASN A 135 10.27 -5.99 -12.34
CA ASN A 135 8.95 -5.94 -12.96
C ASN A 135 7.93 -6.74 -12.16
N PRO A 136 7.64 -6.35 -10.92
CA PRO A 136 6.64 -7.06 -10.12
C PRO A 136 5.24 -6.79 -10.67
N ASP A 137 4.37 -7.79 -10.55
CA ASP A 137 2.94 -7.61 -10.83
C ASP A 137 2.27 -6.83 -9.71
N ILE A 138 2.68 -7.08 -8.47
CA ILE A 138 2.08 -6.49 -7.27
C ILE A 138 3.17 -5.82 -6.43
N ARG A 139 2.93 -4.59 -6.04
CA ARG A 139 3.82 -3.85 -5.13
C ARG A 139 3.13 -3.68 -3.78
N ILE A 140 3.81 -4.14 -2.74
CA ILE A 140 3.36 -4.01 -1.35
C ILE A 140 4.27 -3.00 -0.67
N HIS A 141 3.68 -1.99 -0.02
CA HIS A 141 4.44 -0.94 0.63
C HIS A 141 4.11 -0.86 2.11
N LEU A 142 5.15 -0.91 2.95
CA LEU A 142 5.05 -0.68 4.38
C LEU A 142 5.53 0.73 4.69
N TYR A 143 4.66 1.54 5.27
CA TYR A 143 4.98 2.88 5.73
C TYR A 143 4.97 2.92 7.26
N LEU A 144 6.06 3.40 7.84
CA LEU A 144 6.22 3.50 9.30
C LEU A 144 6.38 4.97 9.69
N GLU A 145 5.57 5.41 10.63
CA GLU A 145 5.71 6.73 11.22
C GLU A 145 5.70 6.59 12.74
N LYS A 146 6.84 6.84 13.37
CA LYS A 146 7.03 6.57 14.80
C LYS A 146 6.70 5.11 15.11
N ASN A 147 5.70 4.85 15.94
CA ASN A 147 5.23 3.50 16.28
C ASN A 147 3.97 3.08 15.54
N ASP A 148 3.56 3.85 14.54
CA ASP A 148 2.41 3.50 13.69
C ASP A 148 2.88 2.82 12.42
N TYR A 149 2.10 1.82 11.94
CA TYR A 149 2.38 1.19 10.67
C TYR A 149 1.16 1.27 9.74
N PHE A 150 1.45 1.32 8.44
CA PHE A 150 0.43 1.31 7.39
C PHE A 150 0.91 0.39 6.29
N ILE A 151 0.08 -0.57 5.90
CA ILE A 151 0.39 -1.50 4.82
C ILE A 151 -0.49 -1.16 3.62
N TYR A 152 0.17 -0.89 2.49
CA TYR A 152 -0.48 -0.48 1.25
C TYR A 152 -0.23 -1.47 0.13
N LEU A 153 -1.20 -1.55 -0.77
CA LEU A 153 -1.08 -2.24 -2.05
C LEU A 153 -1.09 -1.19 -3.16
N ASP A 154 -0.05 -1.18 -3.98
CA ASP A 154 0.04 -0.21 -5.08
C ASP A 154 -0.83 -0.69 -6.25
N LEU A 155 -1.83 0.13 -6.58
CA LEU A 155 -2.79 -0.17 -7.63
C LEU A 155 -2.43 0.45 -8.98
N SER A 156 -1.32 1.18 -9.06
CA SER A 156 -0.91 1.87 -10.30
C SER A 156 -0.65 0.91 -11.45
N LEU A 157 -0.27 -0.33 -11.15
CA LEU A 157 0.07 -1.35 -12.13
C LEU A 157 -1.06 -2.35 -12.36
N ILE A 158 -2.17 -2.23 -11.64
CA ILE A 158 -3.32 -3.12 -11.81
C ILE A 158 -4.17 -2.58 -12.94
N HIS A 159 -4.18 -3.29 -14.05
CA HIS A 159 -5.05 -2.98 -15.18
C HIS A 159 -6.34 -3.78 -15.07
N ILE A 160 -7.41 -3.11 -15.37
CA ILE A 160 -8.74 -3.71 -15.36
C ILE A 160 -9.01 -4.34 -16.72
#